data_486542f7eb32c4b7ac968104b8a7c6bd
#
_entry.id   486542f7eb32c4b7ac968104b8a7c6bd
#
_cell.length_a   1.000
_cell.length_b   1.000
_cell.length_c   1.000
_cell.angle_alpha   90.00
_cell.angle_beta   90.00
_cell.angle_gamma   90.00
#
_symmetry.space_group_name_H-M   'P 1'
#
loop_
_entity.id
_entity.type
_entity.pdbx_description
1 polymer ?
#
loop_
_entity_poly.entity_id
_entity_poly.type
_entity_poly.pdbx_seq_one_letter_code
_entity_poly.pdbx_strand_id
1 'polypeptide(L)'
;MGFYEDRILPRVVNRVMDSPAMGKLRTRTAAPLHGEVVEIGFGSGLTLPFYPEAVEHVHAIDPALLGRELAAERIAASAIPVTFAGTDGQTLDLPDDSMDGALCNWTLCTIPDAAQALGEILRVLKPGASLRFVEHGLHEDPKVARWQRRLNPLQNLLAGGCNINRPMDRLIRDAGFEITELETFGMPGPRIFTWMYLG
;
A
#
# COMPACT_ATOMS: atom_id res chain seq x y z
N MET A 1 1.00 -0.52 21.65
CA MET A 1 0.89 0.63 20.73
C MET A 1 0.74 1.88 21.60
N GLY A 2 1.39 2.98 21.25
CA GLY A 2 1.41 4.17 22.06
C GLY A 2 0.45 5.24 21.52
N PHE A 3 0.06 6.21 22.35
CA PHE A 3 -0.83 7.32 21.97
C PHE A 3 -0.42 8.03 20.67
N TYR A 4 0.89 8.12 20.39
CA TYR A 4 1.43 8.67 19.16
C TYR A 4 1.02 7.84 17.93
N GLU A 5 1.22 6.53 17.98
CA GLU A 5 0.91 5.61 16.88
C GLU A 5 -0.59 5.49 16.63
N ASP A 6 -1.39 5.49 17.70
CA ASP A 6 -2.83 5.27 17.59
C ASP A 6 -3.63 6.54 17.25
N ARG A 7 -3.14 7.73 17.61
CA ARG A 7 -3.92 8.97 17.53
C ARG A 7 -3.29 10.09 16.71
N ILE A 8 -1.96 10.23 16.72
CA ILE A 8 -1.27 11.36 16.07
C ILE A 8 -0.81 10.97 14.67
N LEU A 9 -0.04 9.90 14.57
CA LEU A 9 0.57 9.46 13.32
C LEU A 9 -0.46 9.26 12.18
N PRO A 10 -1.61 8.59 12.37
CA PRO A 10 -2.58 8.40 11.29
C PRO A 10 -3.17 9.72 10.76
N ARG A 11 -3.38 10.72 11.64
CA ARG A 11 -3.87 12.04 11.20
C ARG A 11 -2.83 12.81 10.41
N VAL A 12 -1.56 12.76 10.83
CA VAL A 12 -0.45 13.39 10.11
C VAL A 12 -0.26 12.73 8.76
N VAL A 13 -0.23 11.40 8.73
CA VAL A 13 -0.12 10.60 7.50
C VAL A 13 -1.29 10.92 6.57
N ASN A 14 -2.53 10.89 7.07
CA ASN A 14 -3.70 11.23 6.25
C ASN A 14 -3.54 12.61 5.58
N ARG A 15 -3.11 13.64 6.32
CA ARG A 15 -2.94 15.00 5.77
C ARG A 15 -1.80 15.09 4.73
N VAL A 16 -0.68 14.43 4.99
CA VAL A 16 0.49 14.42 4.07
C VAL A 16 0.17 13.64 2.81
N MET A 17 -0.50 12.52 2.96
CA MET A 17 -0.86 11.60 1.86
C MET A 17 -2.06 12.09 1.05
N ASP A 18 -2.84 13.06 1.56
CA ASP A 18 -3.95 13.72 0.86
C ASP A 18 -3.45 14.93 0.05
N SER A 19 -2.51 14.68 -0.85
CA SER A 19 -1.94 15.72 -1.71
C SER A 19 -2.17 15.41 -3.20
N PRO A 20 -2.22 16.42 -4.08
CA PRO A 20 -2.40 16.21 -5.52
C PRO A 20 -1.33 15.29 -6.14
N ALA A 21 -0.10 15.33 -5.63
CA ALA A 21 0.98 14.46 -6.10
C ALA A 21 0.69 12.99 -5.77
N MET A 22 0.25 12.70 -4.54
CA MET A 22 -0.15 11.34 -4.12
C MET A 22 -1.41 10.90 -4.86
N GLY A 23 -2.37 11.80 -5.11
CA GLY A 23 -3.57 11.52 -5.91
C GLY A 23 -3.24 11.04 -7.32
N LYS A 24 -2.26 11.67 -7.99
CA LYS A 24 -1.81 11.21 -9.33
C LYS A 24 -1.23 9.80 -9.30
N LEU A 25 -0.51 9.43 -8.26
CA LEU A 25 0.03 8.08 -8.11
C LEU A 25 -1.10 7.06 -7.86
N ARG A 26 -2.08 7.41 -6.99
CA ARG A 26 -3.27 6.56 -6.77
C ARG A 26 -4.07 6.36 -8.06
N THR A 27 -4.28 7.41 -8.85
CA THR A 27 -4.94 7.27 -10.15
C THR A 27 -4.20 6.27 -11.03
N ARG A 28 -2.88 6.31 -11.07
CA ARG A 28 -2.08 5.39 -11.91
C ARG A 28 -2.16 3.95 -11.42
N THR A 29 -2.09 3.72 -10.10
CA THR A 29 -2.17 2.36 -9.54
C THR A 29 -3.59 1.81 -9.60
N ALA A 30 -4.63 2.62 -9.44
CA ALA A 30 -6.01 2.19 -9.47
C ALA A 30 -6.57 1.99 -10.90
N ALA A 31 -6.06 2.73 -11.89
CA ALA A 31 -6.62 2.77 -13.24
C ALA A 31 -6.87 1.41 -13.91
N PRO A 32 -6.00 0.38 -13.79
CA PRO A 32 -6.24 -0.91 -14.43
C PRO A 32 -7.13 -1.87 -13.63
N LEU A 33 -7.56 -1.49 -12.41
CA LEU A 33 -8.34 -2.35 -11.52
C LEU A 33 -9.81 -2.42 -11.94
N HIS A 34 -10.45 -3.56 -11.67
CA HIS A 34 -11.86 -3.83 -11.96
C HIS A 34 -12.42 -4.92 -11.06
N GLY A 35 -13.74 -5.08 -11.02
CA GLY A 35 -14.44 -6.13 -10.27
C GLY A 35 -14.20 -6.07 -8.77
N GLU A 36 -13.94 -7.24 -8.16
CA GLU A 36 -13.64 -7.42 -6.74
C GLU A 36 -12.17 -7.10 -6.45
N VAL A 37 -11.89 -6.07 -5.68
CA VAL A 37 -10.52 -5.60 -5.39
C VAL A 37 -10.22 -5.72 -3.90
N VAL A 38 -9.07 -6.30 -3.55
CA VAL A 38 -8.53 -6.21 -2.18
C VAL A 38 -7.53 -5.07 -2.07
N GLU A 39 -7.75 -4.13 -1.17
CA GLU A 39 -6.78 -3.06 -0.83
C GLU A 39 -6.13 -3.34 0.52
N ILE A 40 -4.82 -3.61 0.50
CA ILE A 40 -4.02 -3.81 1.70
C ILE A 40 -3.46 -2.46 2.15
N GLY A 41 -3.78 -2.07 3.40
CA GLY A 41 -3.45 -0.76 3.94
C GLY A 41 -4.42 0.32 3.46
N PHE A 42 -5.72 0.04 3.54
CA PHE A 42 -6.79 0.94 3.15
C PHE A 42 -6.74 2.30 3.84
N GLY A 43 -6.27 2.32 5.11
CA GLY A 43 -6.10 3.52 5.90
C GLY A 43 -7.38 4.33 6.03
N SER A 44 -7.31 5.60 5.65
CA SER A 44 -8.43 6.53 5.66
C SER A 44 -9.22 6.59 4.34
N GLY A 45 -9.05 5.60 3.44
CA GLY A 45 -9.80 5.52 2.18
C GLY A 45 -9.40 6.57 1.13
N LEU A 46 -8.15 7.03 1.15
CA LEU A 46 -7.67 8.06 0.22
C LEU A 46 -7.63 7.58 -1.23
N THR A 47 -7.71 6.28 -1.49
CA THR A 47 -7.75 5.74 -2.85
C THR A 47 -9.15 5.75 -3.44
N LEU A 48 -10.21 5.73 -2.62
CA LEU A 48 -11.60 5.62 -3.08
C LEU A 48 -11.99 6.57 -4.22
N PRO A 49 -11.62 7.86 -4.20
CA PRO A 49 -11.98 8.79 -5.28
C PRO A 49 -11.26 8.52 -6.62
N PHE A 50 -10.29 7.61 -6.62
CA PHE A 50 -9.44 7.32 -7.79
C PHE A 50 -9.69 5.97 -8.43
N TYR A 51 -10.55 5.13 -7.84
CA TYR A 51 -10.96 3.88 -8.47
C TYR A 51 -11.81 4.14 -9.71
N PRO A 52 -11.58 3.39 -10.80
CA PRO A 52 -12.43 3.45 -11.97
C PRO A 52 -13.81 2.84 -11.70
N GLU A 53 -14.81 3.22 -12.49
CA GLU A 53 -16.18 2.68 -12.42
C GLU A 53 -16.24 1.16 -12.65
N ALA A 54 -15.19 0.58 -13.22
CA ALA A 54 -15.08 -0.87 -13.43
C ALA A 54 -14.81 -1.65 -12.12
N VAL A 55 -14.44 -0.98 -11.02
CA VAL A 55 -14.33 -1.61 -9.70
C VAL A 55 -15.72 -1.70 -9.08
N GLU A 56 -16.14 -2.92 -8.79
CA GLU A 56 -17.48 -3.23 -8.27
C GLU A 56 -17.53 -3.23 -6.74
N HIS A 57 -16.42 -3.63 -6.10
CA HIS A 57 -16.32 -3.73 -4.64
C HIS A 57 -14.87 -3.62 -4.17
N VAL A 58 -14.67 -3.03 -3.00
CA VAL A 58 -13.36 -2.96 -2.32
C VAL A 58 -13.40 -3.71 -0.99
N HIS A 59 -12.56 -4.74 -0.88
CA HIS A 59 -12.28 -5.47 0.35
C HIS A 59 -11.11 -4.80 1.07
N ALA A 60 -11.42 -4.00 2.08
CA ALA A 60 -10.44 -3.19 2.80
C ALA A 60 -9.76 -4.00 3.92
N ILE A 61 -8.44 -4.03 3.92
CA ILE A 61 -7.61 -4.63 4.97
C ILE A 61 -6.79 -3.52 5.64
N ASP A 62 -7.04 -3.26 6.93
CA ASP A 62 -6.28 -2.26 7.69
C ASP A 62 -6.38 -2.49 9.20
N PRO A 63 -5.25 -2.49 9.94
CA PRO A 63 -5.24 -2.66 11.40
C PRO A 63 -5.70 -1.41 12.17
N ALA A 64 -5.68 -0.22 11.54
CA ALA A 64 -5.89 1.04 12.23
C ALA A 64 -7.38 1.39 12.37
N LEU A 65 -7.94 1.24 13.58
CA LEU A 65 -9.33 1.64 13.85
C LEU A 65 -9.58 3.12 13.53
N LEU A 66 -8.61 4.00 13.83
CA LEU A 66 -8.71 5.41 13.49
C LEU A 66 -8.72 5.64 11.96
N GLY A 67 -8.04 4.79 11.20
CA GLY A 67 -8.13 4.82 9.72
C GLY A 67 -9.56 4.63 9.26
N ARG A 68 -10.27 3.64 9.81
CA ARG A 68 -11.69 3.38 9.49
C ARG A 68 -12.59 4.56 9.86
N GLU A 69 -12.38 5.19 11.03
CA GLU A 69 -13.12 6.39 11.42
C GLU A 69 -12.92 7.54 10.42
N LEU A 70 -11.67 7.79 10.02
CA LEU A 70 -11.32 8.81 9.03
C LEU A 70 -11.84 8.50 7.61
N ALA A 71 -12.02 7.22 7.28
CA ALA A 71 -12.55 6.78 6.01
C ALA A 71 -14.07 6.93 5.88
N ALA A 72 -14.80 7.05 6.99
CA ALA A 72 -16.26 6.98 7.01
C ALA A 72 -16.94 7.95 6.02
N GLU A 73 -16.50 9.20 5.97
CA GLU A 73 -17.06 10.20 5.05
C GLU A 73 -16.77 9.86 3.58
N ARG A 74 -15.56 9.35 3.28
CA ARG A 74 -15.16 8.95 1.92
C ARG A 74 -15.92 7.71 1.47
N ILE A 75 -16.13 6.75 2.38
CA ILE A 75 -16.93 5.55 2.11
C ILE A 75 -18.39 5.96 1.83
N ALA A 76 -18.96 6.83 2.65
CA ALA A 76 -20.34 7.32 2.45
C ALA A 76 -20.53 8.10 1.15
N ALA A 77 -19.49 8.77 0.65
CA ALA A 77 -19.50 9.52 -0.60
C ALA A 77 -19.13 8.65 -1.83
N SER A 78 -18.64 7.43 -1.64
CA SER A 78 -18.23 6.52 -2.71
C SER A 78 -19.44 5.83 -3.33
N ALA A 79 -19.43 5.69 -4.66
CA ALA A 79 -20.37 4.81 -5.37
C ALA A 79 -19.97 3.33 -5.25
N ILE A 80 -18.71 3.05 -4.92
CA ILE A 80 -18.16 1.70 -4.80
C ILE A 80 -18.37 1.21 -3.37
N PRO A 81 -19.03 0.07 -3.15
CA PRO A 81 -19.16 -0.55 -1.84
C PRO A 81 -17.79 -0.91 -1.23
N VAL A 82 -17.67 -0.73 0.08
CA VAL A 82 -16.44 -1.09 0.83
C VAL A 82 -16.82 -2.00 1.98
N THR A 83 -16.12 -3.15 2.08
CA THR A 83 -16.25 -4.07 3.22
C THR A 83 -14.89 -4.19 3.90
N PHE A 84 -14.83 -3.99 5.22
CA PHE A 84 -13.64 -4.28 5.99
C PHE A 84 -13.51 -5.80 6.18
N ALA A 85 -12.63 -6.41 5.41
CA ALA A 85 -12.45 -7.86 5.35
C ALA A 85 -11.33 -8.39 6.27
N GLY A 86 -10.62 -7.50 6.98
CA GLY A 86 -9.58 -7.93 7.92
C GLY A 86 -8.76 -6.77 8.48
N THR A 87 -7.84 -7.12 9.37
CA THR A 87 -6.93 -6.18 10.03
C THR A 87 -5.45 -6.52 9.80
N ASP A 88 -5.14 -7.66 9.21
CA ASP A 88 -3.77 -8.12 8.98
C ASP A 88 -3.60 -8.55 7.52
N GLY A 89 -2.74 -7.83 6.79
CA GLY A 89 -2.41 -8.17 5.41
C GLY A 89 -1.56 -9.45 5.26
N GLN A 90 -1.03 -9.97 6.37
CA GLN A 90 -0.25 -11.22 6.40
C GLN A 90 -1.14 -12.47 6.49
N THR A 91 -2.44 -12.29 6.76
CA THR A 91 -3.43 -13.38 6.81
C THR A 91 -4.78 -12.82 6.36
N LEU A 92 -5.21 -13.20 5.17
CA LEU A 92 -6.44 -12.71 4.56
C LEU A 92 -7.57 -13.73 4.75
N ASP A 93 -8.65 -13.33 5.41
CA ASP A 93 -9.87 -14.13 5.51
C ASP A 93 -10.72 -13.95 4.22
N LEU A 94 -10.10 -14.29 3.10
CA LEU A 94 -10.69 -14.26 1.77
C LEU A 94 -10.41 -15.59 1.07
N PRO A 95 -11.35 -16.11 0.26
CA PRO A 95 -11.13 -17.35 -0.48
C PRO A 95 -9.98 -17.26 -1.49
N ASP A 96 -9.38 -18.38 -1.83
CA ASP A 96 -8.45 -18.49 -2.95
C ASP A 96 -9.15 -18.08 -4.23
N ASP A 97 -8.40 -17.48 -5.17
CA ASP A 97 -8.87 -17.14 -6.53
C ASP A 97 -10.19 -16.32 -6.54
N SER A 98 -10.37 -15.42 -5.56
CA SER A 98 -11.63 -14.66 -5.41
C SER A 98 -11.55 -13.20 -5.84
N MET A 99 -10.33 -12.62 -5.93
CA MET A 99 -10.15 -11.21 -6.23
C MET A 99 -9.72 -10.96 -7.68
N ASP A 100 -10.33 -9.98 -8.34
CA ASP A 100 -10.01 -9.54 -9.70
C ASP A 100 -8.78 -8.62 -9.75
N GLY A 101 -8.40 -8.06 -8.60
CA GLY A 101 -7.22 -7.24 -8.45
C GLY A 101 -6.82 -7.01 -7.00
N ALA A 102 -5.56 -6.64 -6.79
CA ALA A 102 -5.06 -6.23 -5.49
C ALA A 102 -4.35 -4.87 -5.58
N LEU A 103 -4.44 -4.08 -4.53
CA LEU A 103 -3.80 -2.78 -4.42
C LEU A 103 -3.03 -2.66 -3.12
N CYS A 104 -1.78 -2.20 -3.23
CA CYS A 104 -0.92 -1.81 -2.10
C CYS A 104 -0.33 -0.44 -2.35
N ASN A 105 -0.77 0.57 -1.63
CA ASN A 105 -0.23 1.92 -1.73
C ASN A 105 0.43 2.33 -0.40
N TRP A 106 1.77 2.41 -0.38
CA TRP A 106 2.60 2.74 0.81
C TRP A 106 2.36 1.83 2.01
N THR A 107 2.14 0.55 1.76
CA THR A 107 1.77 -0.45 2.78
C THR A 107 2.78 -1.58 2.90
N LEU A 108 3.26 -2.14 1.78
CA LEU A 108 4.26 -3.22 1.80
C LEU A 108 5.56 -2.79 2.48
N CYS A 109 5.88 -1.50 2.46
CA CYS A 109 7.04 -0.98 3.20
C CYS A 109 6.85 -1.06 4.73
N THR A 110 5.61 -1.14 5.23
CA THR A 110 5.27 -1.07 6.65
C THR A 110 4.92 -2.45 7.25
N ILE A 111 4.31 -3.34 6.47
CA ILE A 111 3.94 -4.69 6.94
C ILE A 111 5.19 -5.43 7.47
N PRO A 112 5.16 -6.03 8.69
CA PRO A 112 6.31 -6.72 9.26
C PRO A 112 6.86 -7.82 8.33
N ASP A 113 6.05 -8.78 7.95
CA ASP A 113 6.39 -9.84 6.97
C ASP A 113 5.71 -9.55 5.62
N ALA A 114 6.40 -8.75 4.80
CA ALA A 114 5.90 -8.43 3.47
C ALA A 114 5.90 -9.64 2.51
N ALA A 115 6.76 -10.64 2.74
CA ALA A 115 6.78 -11.85 1.92
C ALA A 115 5.53 -12.68 2.18
N GLN A 116 5.13 -12.85 3.45
CA GLN A 116 3.90 -13.53 3.82
C GLN A 116 2.68 -12.79 3.25
N ALA A 117 2.63 -11.46 3.39
CA ALA A 117 1.53 -10.65 2.83
C ALA A 117 1.42 -10.80 1.31
N LEU A 118 2.53 -10.78 0.58
CA LEU A 118 2.55 -11.00 -0.86
C LEU A 118 2.09 -12.42 -1.24
N GLY A 119 2.44 -13.43 -0.45
CA GLY A 119 1.94 -14.80 -0.63
C GLY A 119 0.43 -14.90 -0.47
N GLU A 120 -0.14 -14.23 0.52
CA GLU A 120 -1.60 -14.15 0.73
C GLU A 120 -2.30 -13.39 -0.40
N ILE A 121 -1.72 -12.27 -0.84
CA ILE A 121 -2.24 -11.52 -1.99
C ILE A 121 -2.25 -12.42 -3.25
N LEU A 122 -1.17 -13.16 -3.50
CA LEU A 122 -1.10 -14.09 -4.64
C LEU A 122 -2.15 -15.19 -4.54
N ARG A 123 -2.41 -15.72 -3.33
CA ARG A 123 -3.40 -16.77 -3.09
C ARG A 123 -4.83 -16.31 -3.42
N VAL A 124 -5.19 -15.10 -3.01
CA VAL A 124 -6.57 -14.60 -3.19
C VAL A 124 -6.82 -14.06 -4.60
N LEU A 125 -5.78 -13.72 -5.35
CA LEU A 125 -5.92 -13.24 -6.72
C LEU A 125 -6.33 -14.37 -7.67
N LYS A 126 -7.31 -14.12 -8.53
CA LYS A 126 -7.67 -15.01 -9.62
C LYS A 126 -6.48 -15.19 -10.59
N PRO A 127 -6.37 -16.34 -11.27
CA PRO A 127 -5.36 -16.53 -12.31
C PRO A 127 -5.40 -15.41 -13.36
N GLY A 128 -4.27 -14.73 -13.56
CA GLY A 128 -4.14 -13.60 -14.48
C GLY A 128 -4.54 -12.24 -13.92
N ALA A 129 -5.06 -12.18 -12.70
CA ALA A 129 -5.31 -10.92 -12.00
C ALA A 129 -3.99 -10.25 -11.57
N SER A 130 -4.02 -8.94 -11.31
CA SER A 130 -2.81 -8.16 -11.05
C SER A 130 -2.77 -7.55 -9.66
N LEU A 131 -1.56 -7.50 -9.07
CA LEU A 131 -1.21 -6.62 -7.97
C LEU A 131 -0.74 -5.28 -8.53
N ARG A 132 -1.35 -4.19 -8.09
CA ARG A 132 -0.89 -2.82 -8.37
C ARG A 132 -0.33 -2.18 -7.10
N PHE A 133 0.75 -1.42 -7.24
CA PHE A 133 1.40 -0.85 -6.05
C PHE A 133 2.12 0.46 -6.32
N VAL A 134 2.24 1.28 -5.28
CA VAL A 134 3.25 2.34 -5.16
C VAL A 134 3.84 2.30 -3.76
N GLU A 135 5.17 2.13 -3.67
CA GLU A 135 5.85 1.83 -2.40
C GLU A 135 7.17 2.58 -2.25
N HIS A 136 7.52 2.92 -1.02
CA HIS A 136 8.91 3.26 -0.69
C HIS A 136 9.82 2.05 -0.86
N GLY A 137 11.04 2.27 -1.32
CA GLY A 137 11.98 1.16 -1.41
C GLY A 137 13.45 1.55 -1.47
N LEU A 138 14.28 0.55 -1.63
CA LEU A 138 15.73 0.69 -1.68
C LEU A 138 16.15 1.46 -2.93
N HIS A 139 16.93 2.52 -2.74
CA HIS A 139 17.44 3.34 -3.84
C HIS A 139 18.50 2.61 -4.67
N GLU A 140 18.51 2.81 -5.98
CA GLU A 140 19.44 2.21 -6.93
C GLU A 140 20.90 2.67 -6.70
N ASP A 141 21.11 3.93 -6.28
CA ASP A 141 22.45 4.43 -5.95
C ASP A 141 22.96 3.76 -4.67
N PRO A 142 24.09 3.00 -4.73
CA PRO A 142 24.65 2.29 -3.57
C PRO A 142 25.01 3.19 -2.38
N LYS A 143 25.33 4.46 -2.63
CA LYS A 143 25.64 5.43 -1.57
C LYS A 143 24.38 5.81 -0.80
N VAL A 144 23.29 6.07 -1.49
CA VAL A 144 21.98 6.36 -0.89
C VAL A 144 21.45 5.12 -0.17
N ALA A 145 21.50 3.95 -0.81
CA ALA A 145 21.09 2.67 -0.24
C ALA A 145 21.83 2.34 1.08
N ARG A 146 23.13 2.67 1.16
CA ARG A 146 23.92 2.51 2.40
C ARG A 146 23.36 3.38 3.53
N TRP A 147 22.96 4.63 3.23
CA TRP A 147 22.38 5.52 4.21
C TRP A 147 20.96 5.07 4.59
N GLN A 148 20.14 4.61 3.63
CA GLN A 148 18.84 4.01 3.92
C GLN A 148 18.97 2.85 4.92
N ARG A 149 19.90 1.91 4.70
CA ARG A 149 20.13 0.78 5.64
C ARG A 149 20.54 1.24 7.04
N ARG A 150 21.35 2.30 7.15
CA ARG A 150 21.79 2.84 8.44
C ARG A 150 20.68 3.56 9.19
N LEU A 151 19.83 4.30 8.48
CA LEU A 151 18.76 5.11 9.06
C LEU A 151 17.44 4.36 9.21
N ASN A 152 17.29 3.21 8.54
CA ASN A 152 16.06 2.43 8.57
C ASN A 152 15.57 2.07 9.99
N PRO A 153 16.40 1.69 10.96
CA PRO A 153 15.91 1.40 12.32
C PRO A 153 15.22 2.61 12.95
N LEU A 154 15.77 3.81 12.75
CA LEU A 154 15.18 5.05 13.27
C LEU A 154 13.91 5.43 12.49
N GLN A 155 13.95 5.29 11.16
CA GLN A 155 12.79 5.54 10.30
C GLN A 155 11.63 4.60 10.65
N ASN A 156 11.90 3.32 10.81
CA ASN A 156 10.91 2.32 11.18
C ASN A 156 10.24 2.67 12.51
N LEU A 157 11.01 3.08 13.51
CA LEU A 157 10.49 3.49 14.83
C LEU A 157 9.61 4.76 14.75
N LEU A 158 10.01 5.76 13.96
CA LEU A 158 9.34 7.07 13.93
C LEU A 158 8.17 7.12 12.93
N ALA A 159 8.19 6.29 11.89
CA ALA A 159 7.22 6.30 10.80
C ALA A 159 6.32 5.06 10.78
N GLY A 160 5.90 4.58 11.96
CA GLY A 160 4.91 3.53 12.09
C GLY A 160 5.27 2.21 11.40
N GLY A 161 6.55 1.79 11.49
CA GLY A 161 7.01 0.54 10.89
C GLY A 161 7.52 0.64 9.45
N CYS A 162 7.50 1.82 8.82
CA CYS A 162 7.94 1.99 7.44
C CYS A 162 9.42 1.67 7.24
N ASN A 163 9.73 0.78 6.30
CA ASN A 163 11.08 0.37 5.91
C ASN A 163 11.43 0.96 4.53
N ILE A 164 12.32 1.94 4.51
CA ILE A 164 12.77 2.62 3.29
C ILE A 164 13.86 1.85 2.52
N ASN A 165 14.29 0.71 3.03
CA ASN A 165 15.41 -0.08 2.49
C ASN A 165 14.99 -1.43 1.91
N ARG A 166 13.68 -1.64 1.66
CA ARG A 166 13.16 -2.86 1.03
C ARG A 166 13.39 -2.83 -0.47
N PRO A 167 13.99 -3.87 -1.07
CA PRO A 167 14.08 -4.01 -2.52
C PRO A 167 12.73 -4.53 -3.05
N MET A 168 11.76 -3.64 -3.30
CA MET A 168 10.37 -3.98 -3.60
C MET A 168 10.23 -4.89 -4.82
N ASP A 169 10.97 -4.63 -5.88
CA ASP A 169 10.98 -5.45 -7.09
C ASP A 169 11.40 -6.90 -6.81
N ARG A 170 12.39 -7.10 -5.95
CA ARG A 170 12.85 -8.42 -5.54
C ARG A 170 11.82 -9.12 -4.65
N LEU A 171 11.29 -8.42 -3.65
CA LEU A 171 10.27 -8.98 -2.75
C LEU A 171 9.04 -9.48 -3.53
N ILE A 172 8.59 -8.71 -4.51
CA ILE A 172 7.43 -9.06 -5.34
C ILE A 172 7.74 -10.27 -6.21
N ARG A 173 8.92 -10.33 -6.85
CA ARG A 173 9.32 -11.50 -7.65
C ARG A 173 9.51 -12.76 -6.82
N ASP A 174 10.16 -12.63 -5.65
CA ASP A 174 10.42 -13.76 -4.75
C ASP A 174 9.12 -14.38 -4.20
N ALA A 175 8.04 -13.59 -4.13
CA ALA A 175 6.70 -14.06 -3.77
C ALA A 175 5.95 -14.77 -4.93
N GLY A 176 6.51 -14.82 -6.14
CA GLY A 176 5.93 -15.52 -7.28
C GLY A 176 5.24 -14.65 -8.32
N PHE A 177 5.26 -13.32 -8.17
CA PHE A 177 4.70 -12.41 -9.17
C PHE A 177 5.65 -12.21 -10.35
N GLU A 178 5.10 -12.13 -11.54
CA GLU A 178 5.78 -11.58 -12.71
C GLU A 178 5.56 -10.07 -12.76
N ILE A 179 6.65 -9.29 -12.76
CA ILE A 179 6.56 -7.83 -12.90
C ILE A 179 6.54 -7.48 -14.39
N THR A 180 5.39 -7.07 -14.88
CA THR A 180 5.17 -6.65 -16.28
C THR A 180 5.42 -5.16 -16.49
N GLU A 181 5.21 -4.36 -15.45
CA GLU A 181 5.44 -2.91 -15.43
C GLU A 181 6.18 -2.52 -14.15
N LEU A 182 7.21 -1.70 -14.27
CA LEU A 182 7.93 -1.16 -13.12
C LEU A 182 8.55 0.19 -13.46
N GLU A 183 8.25 1.18 -12.67
CA GLU A 183 8.89 2.50 -12.69
C GLU A 183 9.51 2.77 -11.32
N THR A 184 10.74 3.28 -11.30
CA THR A 184 11.39 3.79 -10.10
C THR A 184 11.69 5.27 -10.25
N PHE A 185 11.39 6.06 -9.23
CA PHE A 185 11.58 7.52 -9.29
C PHE A 185 11.73 8.13 -7.90
N GLY A 186 12.32 9.34 -7.86
CA GLY A 186 12.40 10.16 -6.65
C GLY A 186 11.25 11.14 -6.57
N MET A 187 10.61 11.23 -5.40
CA MET A 187 9.69 12.32 -5.06
C MET A 187 10.48 13.54 -4.55
N PRO A 188 9.88 14.76 -4.52
CA PRO A 188 10.50 15.92 -3.89
C PRO A 188 10.84 15.66 -2.42
N GLY A 189 12.07 15.99 -2.03
CA GLY A 189 12.57 15.78 -0.67
C GLY A 189 13.93 15.07 -0.60
N PRO A 190 14.37 14.68 0.62
CA PRO A 190 15.65 13.98 0.77
C PRO A 190 15.62 12.60 0.11
N ARG A 191 16.54 12.33 -0.82
CA ARG A 191 16.60 11.11 -1.64
C ARG A 191 16.50 9.79 -0.86
N ILE A 192 16.96 9.78 0.39
CA ILE A 192 16.91 8.59 1.26
C ILE A 192 15.49 8.20 1.68
N PHE A 193 14.51 9.13 1.65
CA PHE A 193 13.14 8.89 2.10
C PHE A 193 12.11 8.91 0.96
N THR A 194 12.51 9.31 -0.24
CA THR A 194 11.58 9.67 -1.30
C THR A 194 11.70 8.79 -2.55
N TRP A 195 12.43 7.68 -2.46
CA TRP A 195 12.56 6.74 -3.57
C TRP A 195 11.37 5.80 -3.63
N MET A 196 10.72 5.77 -4.80
CA MET A 196 9.47 5.05 -5.02
C MET A 196 9.61 3.97 -6.08
N TYR A 197 8.82 2.93 -5.91
CA TYR A 197 8.54 1.88 -6.86
C TYR A 197 7.05 1.92 -7.21
N LEU A 198 6.69 1.90 -8.50
CA LEU A 198 5.32 1.85 -8.98
C LEU A 198 5.22 0.77 -10.07
N GLY A 199 4.23 -0.10 -9.95
CA GLY A 199 4.00 -1.19 -10.89
C GLY A 199 2.63 -1.83 -10.79
#